data_8eeeae0c862c209d20cd76c9b8e7b618
#
_entry.id   8eeeae0c862c209d20cd76c9b8e7b618
#
_cell.length_a   1.000
_cell.length_b   1.000
_cell.length_c   1.000
_cell.angle_alpha   90.00
_cell.angle_beta   90.00
_cell.angle_gamma   90.00
#
_symmetry.space_group_name_H-M   'P 1'
#
loop_
_entity.id
_entity.type
_entity.pdbx_description
1 polymer ?
#
loop_
_entity_poly.entity_id
_entity_poly.type
_entity_poly.pdbx_seq_one_letter_code
_entity_poly.pdbx_strand_id
1 'polypeptide(L)'
;MLLDGKKLLITGVLTDDSIAFSVARVAQEAGAEILLTNVGKGVRLTERVAKKLPNPPDVMQMDVNSPDDVTAVSDELTRRWGRVDGVLHGIAFAPQDALGGNFLSAPWESVSIALQTSAYSLKALTVGLLDPLKAAGADGGAAVVSLTFDGRFAWPIYDWMGVAKAGLEATTRYLARDLGQHNIRVNTVSAGPIRTMAGKSIPGFDAIAGTWGARAPLDWSLTDATPVGQMCCFLLSDWASMTTGEMIHVDGGYHAIGADTR
;
A
#
# COMPACT_ATOMS: atom_id res chain seq x y z
N MET A 1 -19.12 12.92 4.64
CA MET A 1 -18.37 12.13 3.61
C MET A 1 -17.72 10.93 4.28
N LEU A 2 -17.29 9.90 3.55
CA LEU A 2 -16.79 8.64 4.13
C LEU A 2 -15.55 8.83 5.05
N LEU A 3 -14.68 9.78 4.70
CA LEU A 3 -13.44 10.10 5.43
C LEU A 3 -13.42 11.54 5.94
N ASP A 4 -14.58 12.10 6.20
CA ASP A 4 -14.71 13.50 6.64
C ASP A 4 -13.89 13.77 7.89
N GLY A 5 -12.98 14.75 7.81
CA GLY A 5 -12.09 15.14 8.90
C GLY A 5 -10.94 14.18 9.24
N LYS A 6 -10.86 13.00 8.59
CA LYS A 6 -9.76 12.04 8.81
C LYS A 6 -8.41 12.60 8.35
N LYS A 7 -7.35 12.31 9.11
CA LYS A 7 -5.97 12.72 8.87
C LYS A 7 -5.17 11.50 8.40
N LEU A 8 -4.72 11.50 7.13
CA LEU A 8 -4.13 10.32 6.53
C LEU A 8 -2.69 10.56 6.05
N LEU A 9 -1.80 9.64 6.39
CA LEU A 9 -0.49 9.53 5.74
C LEU A 9 -0.58 8.57 4.56
N ILE A 10 -0.22 9.03 3.37
CA ILE A 10 -0.21 8.19 2.16
C ILE A 10 1.21 8.10 1.61
N THR A 11 1.74 6.89 1.56
CA THR A 11 3.07 6.59 1.02
C THR A 11 2.96 5.99 -0.38
N GLY A 12 4.04 6.08 -1.18
CA GLY A 12 4.13 5.39 -2.47
C GLY A 12 3.50 6.11 -3.66
N VAL A 13 3.11 7.37 -3.52
CA VAL A 13 2.69 8.21 -4.66
C VAL A 13 3.93 8.63 -5.45
N LEU A 14 4.12 8.09 -6.66
CA LEU A 14 5.25 8.44 -7.51
C LEU A 14 4.80 9.15 -8.80
N THR A 15 3.75 8.63 -9.42
CA THR A 15 3.14 9.15 -10.65
C THR A 15 1.62 9.11 -10.51
N ASP A 16 0.88 9.75 -11.41
CA ASP A 16 -0.59 9.74 -11.40
C ASP A 16 -1.22 8.40 -11.82
N ASP A 17 -0.43 7.47 -12.37
CA ASP A 17 -0.85 6.09 -12.62
C ASP A 17 -0.62 5.16 -11.39
N SER A 18 0.01 5.65 -10.31
CA SER A 18 0.22 4.82 -9.11
C SER A 18 -1.09 4.56 -8.36
N ILE A 19 -1.24 3.35 -7.82
CA ILE A 19 -2.40 3.01 -6.97
C ILE A 19 -2.53 3.99 -5.81
N ALA A 20 -1.40 4.35 -5.18
CA ALA A 20 -1.39 5.30 -4.07
C ALA A 20 -1.90 6.70 -4.45
N PHE A 21 -1.70 7.14 -5.70
CA PHE A 21 -2.30 8.38 -6.19
C PHE A 21 -3.84 8.28 -6.26
N SER A 22 -4.35 7.15 -6.74
CA SER A 22 -5.80 6.91 -6.76
C SER A 22 -6.38 6.90 -5.34
N VAL A 23 -5.68 6.27 -4.37
CA VAL A 23 -6.08 6.33 -2.95
C VAL A 23 -6.09 7.77 -2.44
N ALA A 24 -5.03 8.55 -2.71
CA ALA A 24 -4.93 9.95 -2.30
C ALA A 24 -6.08 10.81 -2.85
N ARG A 25 -6.40 10.64 -4.14
CA ARG A 25 -7.49 11.35 -4.80
C ARG A 25 -8.85 10.98 -4.18
N VAL A 26 -9.16 9.69 -4.08
CA VAL A 26 -10.43 9.20 -3.53
C VAL A 26 -10.57 9.61 -2.05
N ALA A 27 -9.48 9.57 -1.27
CA ALA A 27 -9.49 9.99 0.12
C ALA A 27 -9.86 11.48 0.27
N GLN A 28 -9.28 12.36 -0.55
CA GLN A 28 -9.63 13.79 -0.53
C GLN A 28 -11.06 14.04 -1.01
N GLU A 29 -11.50 13.36 -2.07
CA GLU A 29 -12.89 13.41 -2.56
C GLU A 29 -13.89 12.94 -1.47
N ALA A 30 -13.43 12.03 -0.57
CA ALA A 30 -14.19 11.55 0.58
C ALA A 30 -14.06 12.42 1.85
N GLY A 31 -13.30 13.52 1.81
CA GLY A 31 -13.20 14.51 2.90
C GLY A 31 -11.96 14.41 3.78
N ALA A 32 -10.99 13.55 3.44
CA ALA A 32 -9.76 13.43 4.21
C ALA A 32 -8.78 14.59 3.93
N GLU A 33 -8.04 14.97 4.95
CA GLU A 33 -6.79 15.73 4.84
C GLU A 33 -5.63 14.74 4.78
N ILE A 34 -4.69 14.95 3.83
CA ILE A 34 -3.61 13.99 3.60
C ILE A 34 -2.24 14.65 3.62
N LEU A 35 -1.22 13.86 3.99
CA LEU A 35 0.18 14.16 3.78
C LEU A 35 0.80 13.02 2.96
N LEU A 36 1.65 13.36 1.99
CA LEU A 36 2.35 12.38 1.16
C LEU A 36 3.81 12.25 1.58
N THR A 37 4.39 11.07 1.37
CA THR A 37 5.83 10.86 1.54
C THR A 37 6.43 10.11 0.37
N ASN A 38 7.71 10.38 0.11
CA ASN A 38 8.55 9.63 -0.81
C ASN A 38 10.03 9.79 -0.46
N VAL A 39 10.92 9.07 -1.13
CA VAL A 39 12.36 9.05 -0.86
C VAL A 39 13.18 9.62 -2.01
N GLY A 40 14.22 10.37 -1.68
CA GLY A 40 15.21 10.86 -2.62
C GLY A 40 14.62 11.63 -3.81
N LYS A 41 14.96 11.22 -5.04
CA LYS A 41 14.43 11.85 -6.27
C LYS A 41 12.91 11.68 -6.42
N GLY A 42 12.32 10.70 -5.76
CA GLY A 42 10.88 10.45 -5.75
C GLY A 42 10.08 11.62 -5.16
N VAL A 43 10.63 12.34 -4.18
CA VAL A 43 9.97 13.51 -3.57
C VAL A 43 9.56 14.53 -4.62
N ARG A 44 10.48 14.95 -5.51
CA ARG A 44 10.18 15.93 -6.57
C ARG A 44 9.14 15.44 -7.59
N LEU A 45 9.11 14.12 -7.85
CA LEU A 45 8.10 13.53 -8.72
C LEU A 45 6.73 13.56 -8.03
N THR A 46 6.68 13.20 -6.74
CA THR A 46 5.47 13.26 -5.92
C THR A 46 4.94 14.69 -5.79
N GLU A 47 5.79 15.69 -5.52
CA GLU A 47 5.40 17.10 -5.49
C GLU A 47 4.77 17.59 -6.80
N ARG A 48 5.30 17.11 -7.94
CA ARG A 48 4.73 17.46 -9.26
C ARG A 48 3.34 16.84 -9.44
N VAL A 49 3.18 15.57 -9.09
CA VAL A 49 1.93 14.86 -9.30
C VAL A 49 0.88 15.22 -8.25
N ALA A 50 1.29 15.59 -7.04
CA ALA A 50 0.42 16.07 -5.97
C ALA A 50 -0.41 17.30 -6.41
N LYS A 51 0.12 18.13 -7.31
CA LYS A 51 -0.61 19.28 -7.90
C LYS A 51 -1.84 18.89 -8.73
N LYS A 52 -1.97 17.61 -9.10
CA LYS A 52 -3.13 17.07 -9.82
C LYS A 52 -4.25 16.59 -8.88
N LEU A 53 -3.97 16.52 -7.58
CA LEU A 53 -4.97 16.16 -6.58
C LEU A 53 -5.94 17.31 -6.32
N PRO A 54 -7.18 17.04 -5.88
CA PRO A 54 -8.19 18.06 -5.61
C PRO A 54 -7.70 19.18 -4.70
N ASN A 55 -6.96 18.84 -3.64
CA ASN A 55 -6.30 19.75 -2.71
C ASN A 55 -4.83 19.35 -2.62
N PRO A 56 -3.91 20.04 -3.34
CA PRO A 56 -2.50 19.67 -3.35
C PRO A 56 -1.91 19.58 -1.93
N PRO A 57 -1.53 18.36 -1.48
CA PRO A 57 -0.98 18.17 -0.14
C PRO A 57 0.52 18.44 -0.10
N ASP A 58 1.04 18.63 1.11
CA ASP A 58 2.48 18.64 1.34
C ASP A 58 3.09 17.25 1.11
N VAL A 59 4.35 17.25 0.70
CA VAL A 59 5.17 16.04 0.48
C VAL A 59 6.41 16.12 1.38
N MET A 60 6.63 15.10 2.19
CA MET A 60 7.83 14.98 3.01
C MET A 60 8.77 13.90 2.49
N GLN A 61 10.08 14.13 2.67
CA GLN A 61 11.10 13.10 2.53
C GLN A 61 10.87 12.02 3.60
N MET A 62 10.85 10.74 3.19
CA MET A 62 10.88 9.61 4.10
C MET A 62 11.41 8.36 3.39
N ASP A 63 12.57 7.89 3.81
CA ASP A 63 12.97 6.50 3.57
C ASP A 63 12.39 5.63 4.67
N VAL A 64 11.49 4.73 4.30
CA VAL A 64 10.85 3.81 5.27
C VAL A 64 11.83 2.87 5.96
N ASN A 65 13.04 2.70 5.41
CA ASN A 65 14.13 1.93 6.02
C ASN A 65 15.01 2.77 6.96
N SER A 66 14.77 4.08 7.05
CA SER A 66 15.45 5.01 7.96
C SER A 66 14.55 5.31 9.18
N PRO A 67 14.90 4.83 10.39
CA PRO A 67 14.14 5.15 11.59
C PRO A 67 14.06 6.67 11.86
N ASP A 68 15.11 7.42 11.54
CA ASP A 68 15.17 8.86 11.72
C ASP A 68 14.17 9.59 10.80
N ASP A 69 14.06 9.17 9.54
CA ASP A 69 13.08 9.73 8.60
C ASP A 69 11.64 9.45 9.07
N VAL A 70 11.38 8.22 9.53
CA VAL A 70 10.06 7.84 10.05
C VAL A 70 9.72 8.66 11.30
N THR A 71 10.69 8.86 12.20
CA THR A 71 10.52 9.70 13.40
C THR A 71 10.21 11.15 13.02
N ALA A 72 10.96 11.73 12.09
CA ALA A 72 10.74 13.10 11.63
C ALA A 72 9.32 13.30 11.03
N VAL A 73 8.81 12.31 10.28
CA VAL A 73 7.43 12.35 9.77
C VAL A 73 6.42 12.20 10.91
N SER A 74 6.66 11.31 11.88
CA SER A 74 5.79 11.14 13.06
C SER A 74 5.67 12.43 13.88
N ASP A 75 6.80 13.10 14.12
CA ASP A 75 6.86 14.36 14.85
C ASP A 75 6.07 15.47 14.12
N GLU A 76 6.25 15.58 12.80
CA GLU A 76 5.51 16.55 11.99
C GLU A 76 4.01 16.28 11.99
N LEU A 77 3.58 15.01 11.85
CA LEU A 77 2.18 14.64 11.90
C LEU A 77 1.56 14.94 13.27
N THR A 78 2.30 14.66 14.34
CA THR A 78 1.88 14.97 15.72
C THR A 78 1.77 16.46 15.92
N ARG A 79 2.75 17.25 15.46
CA ARG A 79 2.73 18.71 15.54
C ARG A 79 1.56 19.32 14.75
N ARG A 80 1.28 18.76 13.58
CA ARG A 80 0.29 19.29 12.62
C ARG A 80 -1.15 18.92 13.02
N TRP A 81 -1.37 17.68 13.41
CA TRP A 81 -2.69 17.10 13.59
C TRP A 81 -2.96 16.56 15.00
N GLY A 82 -1.91 16.29 15.77
CA GLY A 82 -2.03 15.64 17.08
C GLY A 82 -2.38 14.15 17.01
N ARG A 83 -2.81 13.67 15.83
CA ARG A 83 -3.21 12.28 15.60
C ARG A 83 -3.05 11.89 14.13
N VAL A 84 -3.08 10.59 13.85
CA VAL A 84 -3.15 10.02 12.50
C VAL A 84 -4.28 8.98 12.46
N ASP A 85 -5.33 9.26 11.71
CA ASP A 85 -6.49 8.37 11.61
C ASP A 85 -6.25 7.19 10.66
N GLY A 86 -5.33 7.36 9.71
CA GLY A 86 -4.99 6.26 8.82
C GLY A 86 -3.67 6.40 8.10
N VAL A 87 -3.13 5.25 7.69
CA VAL A 87 -1.88 5.14 6.93
C VAL A 87 -2.09 4.21 5.75
N LEU A 88 -1.74 4.68 4.54
CA LEU A 88 -1.53 3.79 3.40
C LEU A 88 -0.03 3.45 3.29
N HIS A 89 0.29 2.18 3.45
CA HIS A 89 1.60 1.62 3.11
C HIS A 89 1.60 1.14 1.66
N GLY A 90 1.97 2.04 0.74
CA GLY A 90 2.07 1.78 -0.70
C GLY A 90 3.51 1.59 -1.18
N ILE A 91 4.36 0.96 -0.38
CA ILE A 91 5.80 0.83 -0.61
C ILE A 91 6.15 -0.61 -0.95
N ALA A 92 6.93 -0.81 -2.02
CA ALA A 92 7.56 -2.07 -2.35
C ALA A 92 8.78 -1.81 -3.23
N PHE A 93 9.83 -2.59 -3.03
CA PHE A 93 11.02 -2.59 -3.87
C PHE A 93 11.73 -3.94 -3.81
N ALA A 94 12.24 -4.39 -4.94
CA ALA A 94 13.19 -5.49 -5.05
C ALA A 94 14.24 -5.16 -6.12
N PRO A 95 15.53 -5.49 -5.90
CA PRO A 95 16.53 -5.45 -6.95
C PRO A 95 16.17 -6.35 -8.14
N GLN A 96 16.66 -6.02 -9.33
CA GLN A 96 16.32 -6.73 -10.58
C GLN A 96 16.72 -8.22 -10.56
N ASP A 97 17.80 -8.57 -9.87
CA ASP A 97 18.30 -9.94 -9.71
C ASP A 97 17.49 -10.77 -8.69
N ALA A 98 16.54 -10.16 -8.00
CA ALA A 98 15.55 -10.83 -7.16
C ALA A 98 14.18 -11.03 -7.85
N LEU A 99 14.07 -10.72 -9.15
CA LEU A 99 12.88 -10.78 -10.00
C LEU A 99 13.23 -11.44 -11.36
N GLY A 100 12.20 -11.69 -12.18
CA GLY A 100 12.41 -12.04 -13.58
C GLY A 100 12.85 -13.48 -13.87
N GLY A 101 12.55 -14.42 -12.96
CA GLY A 101 12.95 -15.83 -13.08
C GLY A 101 14.26 -16.16 -12.34
N ASN A 102 14.73 -15.27 -11.49
CA ASN A 102 16.00 -15.42 -10.75
C ASN A 102 15.80 -16.05 -9.34
N PHE A 103 14.69 -16.69 -9.06
CA PHE A 103 14.37 -17.17 -7.72
C PHE A 103 15.50 -18.01 -7.09
N LEU A 104 16.08 -18.93 -7.85
CA LEU A 104 17.15 -19.82 -7.37
C LEU A 104 18.54 -19.20 -7.34
N SER A 105 18.76 -18.10 -8.08
CA SER A 105 20.09 -17.48 -8.25
C SER A 105 20.24 -16.15 -7.52
N ALA A 106 19.15 -15.56 -7.01
CA ALA A 106 19.16 -14.28 -6.33
C ALA A 106 20.10 -14.30 -5.11
N PRO A 107 21.05 -13.35 -4.99
CA PRO A 107 21.93 -13.28 -3.83
C PRO A 107 21.16 -12.77 -2.60
N TRP A 108 21.64 -13.18 -1.41
CA TRP A 108 21.00 -12.82 -0.15
C TRP A 108 20.85 -11.30 0.04
N GLU A 109 21.84 -10.55 -0.41
CA GLU A 109 21.83 -9.08 -0.34
C GLU A 109 20.60 -8.49 -1.03
N SER A 110 20.26 -8.97 -2.22
CA SER A 110 19.08 -8.53 -2.97
C SER A 110 17.78 -9.03 -2.34
N VAL A 111 17.78 -10.27 -1.85
CA VAL A 111 16.62 -10.86 -1.13
C VAL A 111 16.33 -10.07 0.14
N SER A 112 17.36 -9.75 0.93
CA SER A 112 17.21 -9.00 2.18
C SER A 112 16.62 -7.61 1.95
N ILE A 113 17.04 -6.91 0.89
CA ILE A 113 16.48 -5.61 0.49
C ILE A 113 14.99 -5.74 0.14
N ALA A 114 14.62 -6.77 -0.64
CA ALA A 114 13.24 -7.02 -1.02
C ALA A 114 12.36 -7.26 0.22
N LEU A 115 12.80 -8.10 1.14
CA LEU A 115 12.08 -8.42 2.38
C LEU A 115 11.98 -7.21 3.32
N GLN A 116 13.09 -6.47 3.49
CA GLN A 116 13.13 -5.28 4.34
C GLN A 116 12.16 -4.21 3.84
N THR A 117 12.27 -3.86 2.55
CA THR A 117 11.52 -2.74 1.99
C THR A 117 10.06 -3.10 1.67
N SER A 118 9.77 -4.36 1.31
CA SER A 118 8.43 -4.73 0.84
C SER A 118 7.58 -5.49 1.87
N ALA A 119 8.16 -5.92 3.00
CA ALA A 119 7.44 -6.63 4.06
C ALA A 119 7.67 -5.99 5.44
N TYR A 120 8.94 -5.94 5.91
CA TYR A 120 9.26 -5.45 7.26
C TYR A 120 8.93 -3.95 7.42
N SER A 121 9.02 -3.18 6.35
CA SER A 121 8.72 -1.74 6.36
C SER A 121 7.29 -1.41 6.82
N LEU A 122 6.31 -2.31 6.60
CA LEU A 122 4.95 -2.13 7.14
C LEU A 122 4.99 -2.05 8.66
N LYS A 123 5.70 -2.99 9.31
CA LYS A 123 5.88 -2.97 10.76
C LYS A 123 6.68 -1.74 11.22
N ALA A 124 7.78 -1.43 10.53
CA ALA A 124 8.64 -0.31 10.89
C ALA A 124 7.88 1.02 10.86
N LEU A 125 7.17 1.30 9.77
CA LEU A 125 6.34 2.50 9.60
C LEU A 125 5.23 2.56 10.66
N THR A 126 4.49 1.46 10.86
CA THR A 126 3.37 1.43 11.82
C THR A 126 3.84 1.67 13.24
N VAL A 127 4.99 1.09 13.64
CA VAL A 127 5.55 1.30 14.98
C VAL A 127 6.13 2.70 15.13
N GLY A 128 6.76 3.26 14.10
CA GLY A 128 7.25 4.64 14.13
C GLY A 128 6.14 5.70 14.22
N LEU A 129 4.92 5.34 13.81
CA LEU A 129 3.72 6.19 13.90
C LEU A 129 2.79 5.78 15.06
N LEU A 130 3.27 4.95 15.99
CA LEU A 130 2.39 4.32 16.97
C LEU A 130 1.69 5.33 17.88
N ASP A 131 2.36 6.38 18.32
CA ASP A 131 1.79 7.37 19.23
C ASP A 131 0.66 8.18 18.57
N PRO A 132 0.82 8.79 17.39
CA PRO A 132 -0.29 9.47 16.73
C PRO A 132 -1.41 8.52 16.27
N LEU A 133 -1.11 7.24 15.95
CA LEU A 133 -2.14 6.23 15.69
C LEU A 133 -2.94 5.87 16.94
N LYS A 134 -2.29 5.73 18.11
CA LYS A 134 -2.96 5.51 19.40
C LYS A 134 -3.84 6.69 19.80
N ALA A 135 -3.40 7.92 19.53
CA ALA A 135 -4.21 9.11 19.76
C ALA A 135 -5.52 9.07 18.98
N ALA A 136 -5.49 8.68 17.71
CA ALA A 136 -6.69 8.46 16.91
C ALA A 136 -7.48 7.21 17.38
N GLY A 137 -6.80 6.15 17.79
CA GLY A 137 -7.41 4.94 18.34
C GLY A 137 -8.27 5.21 19.56
N ALA A 138 -7.84 6.11 20.43
CA ALA A 138 -8.59 6.54 21.60
C ALA A 138 -9.81 7.41 21.26
N ASP A 139 -9.83 8.04 20.08
CA ASP A 139 -10.89 8.94 19.60
C ASP A 139 -11.54 8.40 18.31
N GLY A 140 -12.11 7.20 18.38
CA GLY A 140 -12.90 6.61 17.30
C GLY A 140 -12.22 5.51 16.48
N GLY A 141 -10.90 5.41 16.50
CA GLY A 141 -10.17 4.35 15.82
C GLY A 141 -9.19 4.85 14.76
N ALA A 142 -8.16 4.03 14.51
CA ALA A 142 -7.22 4.25 13.42
C ALA A 142 -7.12 3.02 12.51
N ALA A 143 -6.60 3.21 11.29
CA ALA A 143 -6.44 2.12 10.34
C ALA A 143 -5.13 2.20 9.56
N VAL A 144 -4.48 1.06 9.37
CA VAL A 144 -3.34 0.90 8.46
C VAL A 144 -3.76 -0.02 7.32
N VAL A 145 -3.54 0.41 6.09
CA VAL A 145 -3.83 -0.37 4.89
C VAL A 145 -2.55 -0.54 4.09
N SER A 146 -2.21 -1.76 3.70
CA SER A 146 -1.10 -2.06 2.81
C SER A 146 -1.57 -2.54 1.45
N LEU A 147 -0.69 -2.50 0.44
CA LEU A 147 -0.95 -3.00 -0.91
C LEU A 147 -0.13 -4.27 -1.17
N THR A 148 -0.80 -5.34 -1.55
CA THR A 148 -0.18 -6.61 -1.93
C THR A 148 -0.56 -7.05 -3.34
N PHE A 149 0.09 -8.13 -3.78
CA PHE A 149 -0.30 -8.96 -4.90
C PHE A 149 -0.27 -10.39 -4.39
N ASP A 150 -1.40 -11.02 -4.24
CA ASP A 150 -1.70 -12.26 -3.50
C ASP A 150 -0.51 -13.22 -3.35
N GLY A 151 0.14 -13.19 -2.19
CA GLY A 151 1.34 -13.96 -1.90
C GLY A 151 1.09 -15.45 -1.62
N ARG A 152 -0.18 -15.92 -1.71
CA ARG A 152 -0.51 -17.35 -1.55
C ARG A 152 -0.11 -18.19 -2.75
N PHE A 153 0.14 -17.56 -3.92
CA PHE A 153 0.47 -18.23 -5.16
C PHE A 153 1.88 -17.86 -5.63
N ALA A 154 2.54 -18.81 -6.30
CA ALA A 154 3.79 -18.56 -7.02
C ALA A 154 3.47 -17.90 -8.37
N TRP A 155 3.61 -16.61 -8.47
CA TRP A 155 3.41 -15.87 -9.69
C TRP A 155 4.64 -15.99 -10.60
N PRO A 156 4.46 -16.23 -11.91
CA PRO A 156 5.58 -16.26 -12.84
C PRO A 156 6.43 -14.99 -12.72
N ILE A 157 7.77 -15.14 -12.68
CA ILE A 157 8.75 -14.04 -12.70
C ILE A 157 8.66 -13.03 -11.53
N TYR A 158 7.77 -13.25 -10.55
CA TYR A 158 7.62 -12.38 -9.38
C TYR A 158 8.59 -12.73 -8.24
N ASP A 159 9.05 -13.97 -8.21
CA ASP A 159 10.16 -14.50 -7.41
C ASP A 159 10.16 -14.02 -5.94
N TRP A 160 11.24 -13.38 -5.50
CA TRP A 160 11.38 -12.93 -4.12
C TRP A 160 10.44 -11.78 -3.73
N MET A 161 9.89 -11.05 -4.69
CA MET A 161 8.80 -10.12 -4.40
C MET A 161 7.54 -10.88 -3.96
N GLY A 162 7.25 -12.05 -4.54
CA GLY A 162 6.14 -12.91 -4.10
C GLY A 162 6.31 -13.37 -2.65
N VAL A 163 7.52 -13.79 -2.26
CA VAL A 163 7.86 -14.12 -0.87
C VAL A 163 7.71 -12.91 0.05
N ALA A 164 8.17 -11.74 -0.38
CA ALA A 164 8.01 -10.50 0.37
C ALA A 164 6.54 -10.12 0.56
N LYS A 165 5.69 -10.32 -0.47
CA LYS A 165 4.23 -10.08 -0.34
C LYS A 165 3.56 -11.07 0.61
N ALA A 166 3.91 -12.35 0.60
CA ALA A 166 3.47 -13.30 1.62
C ALA A 166 3.89 -12.87 3.03
N GLY A 167 5.13 -12.38 3.18
CA GLY A 167 5.63 -11.78 4.43
C GLY A 167 4.85 -10.54 4.86
N LEU A 168 4.50 -9.64 3.92
CA LEU A 168 3.68 -8.46 4.18
C LEU A 168 2.28 -8.84 4.70
N GLU A 169 1.65 -9.83 4.07
CA GLU A 169 0.33 -10.36 4.47
C GLU A 169 0.37 -11.00 5.85
N ALA A 170 1.45 -11.75 6.16
CA ALA A 170 1.67 -12.27 7.50
C ALA A 170 1.89 -11.14 8.51
N THR A 171 2.71 -10.13 8.19
CA THR A 171 2.96 -8.96 9.04
C THR A 171 1.66 -8.21 9.34
N THR A 172 0.76 -8.07 8.36
CA THR A 172 -0.58 -7.48 8.56
C THR A 172 -1.36 -8.19 9.67
N ARG A 173 -1.38 -9.54 9.68
CA ARG A 173 -2.10 -10.31 10.71
C ARG A 173 -1.49 -10.15 12.11
N TYR A 174 -0.17 -10.14 12.21
CA TYR A 174 0.50 -9.93 13.50
C TYR A 174 0.29 -8.52 14.04
N LEU A 175 0.37 -7.49 13.19
CA LEU A 175 0.06 -6.11 13.58
C LEU A 175 -1.41 -5.96 14.00
N ALA A 176 -2.35 -6.58 13.29
CA ALA A 176 -3.76 -6.56 13.63
C ALA A 176 -4.01 -7.15 15.03
N ARG A 177 -3.36 -8.30 15.35
CA ARG A 177 -3.43 -8.92 16.67
C ARG A 177 -2.92 -8.00 17.77
N ASP A 178 -1.74 -7.41 17.56
CA ASP A 178 -1.05 -6.66 18.62
C ASP A 178 -1.62 -5.25 18.81
N LEU A 179 -2.16 -4.64 17.75
CA LEU A 179 -2.65 -3.27 17.77
C LEU A 179 -4.17 -3.15 18.00
N GLY A 180 -4.90 -4.24 17.90
CA GLY A 180 -6.36 -4.25 18.14
C GLY A 180 -6.75 -3.73 19.51
N GLN A 181 -5.96 -4.00 20.56
CA GLN A 181 -6.15 -3.44 21.91
C GLN A 181 -6.10 -1.89 21.97
N HIS A 182 -5.53 -1.26 20.96
CA HIS A 182 -5.45 0.19 20.81
C HIS A 182 -6.48 0.74 19.82
N ASN A 183 -7.45 -0.09 19.41
CA ASN A 183 -8.44 0.25 18.39
C ASN A 183 -7.78 0.69 17.04
N ILE A 184 -6.65 0.06 16.69
CA ILE A 184 -5.94 0.25 15.43
C ILE A 184 -6.14 -1.01 14.59
N ARG A 185 -6.78 -0.87 13.44
CA ARG A 185 -7.02 -1.94 12.46
C ARG A 185 -5.90 -1.98 11.44
N VAL A 186 -5.52 -3.18 11.00
CA VAL A 186 -4.49 -3.35 9.97
C VAL A 186 -5.01 -4.35 8.94
N ASN A 187 -5.12 -3.91 7.69
CA ASN A 187 -5.61 -4.73 6.58
C ASN A 187 -4.73 -4.56 5.34
N THR A 188 -4.93 -5.45 4.38
CA THR A 188 -4.19 -5.45 3.11
C THR A 188 -5.17 -5.54 1.94
N VAL A 189 -4.90 -4.80 0.87
CA VAL A 189 -5.63 -4.90 -0.39
C VAL A 189 -4.75 -5.58 -1.43
N SER A 190 -5.23 -6.72 -1.95
CA SER A 190 -4.64 -7.41 -3.09
C SER A 190 -5.26 -6.88 -4.37
N ALA A 191 -4.54 -6.06 -5.09
CA ALA A 191 -4.99 -5.47 -6.34
C ALA A 191 -4.67 -6.39 -7.53
N GLY A 192 -5.57 -6.45 -8.51
CA GLY A 192 -5.23 -6.94 -9.84
C GLY A 192 -4.11 -6.09 -10.49
N PRO A 193 -3.51 -6.54 -11.61
CA PRO A 193 -2.41 -5.83 -12.23
C PRO A 193 -2.83 -4.44 -12.74
N ILE A 194 -2.07 -3.42 -12.34
CA ILE A 194 -2.21 -2.04 -12.83
C ILE A 194 -0.88 -1.62 -13.46
N ARG A 195 -0.92 -0.98 -14.62
CA ARG A 195 0.26 -0.50 -15.37
C ARG A 195 0.88 0.75 -14.75
N THR A 196 1.20 0.68 -13.47
CA THR A 196 1.96 1.70 -12.76
C THR A 196 3.43 1.69 -13.16
N MET A 197 4.20 2.71 -12.75
CA MET A 197 5.66 2.69 -12.94
C MET A 197 6.29 1.47 -12.24
N ALA A 198 5.84 1.13 -11.03
CA ALA A 198 6.29 -0.06 -10.30
C ALA A 198 5.92 -1.36 -11.04
N GLY A 199 4.68 -1.48 -11.53
CA GLY A 199 4.23 -2.63 -12.32
C GLY A 199 5.08 -2.83 -13.59
N LYS A 200 5.34 -1.76 -14.34
CA LYS A 200 6.17 -1.77 -15.56
C LYS A 200 7.63 -2.17 -15.28
N SER A 201 8.12 -2.00 -14.06
CA SER A 201 9.49 -2.40 -13.70
C SER A 201 9.64 -3.91 -13.44
N ILE A 202 8.53 -4.65 -13.32
CA ILE A 202 8.52 -6.11 -13.16
C ILE A 202 8.75 -6.73 -14.54
N PRO A 203 9.84 -7.49 -14.75
CA PRO A 203 10.06 -8.20 -16.02
C PRO A 203 8.87 -9.11 -16.32
N GLY A 204 8.33 -9.04 -17.56
CA GLY A 204 7.20 -9.89 -17.97
C GLY A 204 5.84 -9.54 -17.36
N PHE A 205 5.65 -8.34 -16.81
CA PHE A 205 4.37 -7.85 -16.29
C PHE A 205 3.19 -8.09 -17.26
N ASP A 206 3.39 -7.91 -18.56
CA ASP A 206 2.33 -8.10 -19.57
C ASP A 206 1.86 -9.56 -19.66
N ALA A 207 2.72 -10.55 -19.35
CA ALA A 207 2.32 -11.95 -19.31
C ALA A 207 1.35 -12.22 -18.14
N ILE A 208 1.61 -11.63 -16.96
CA ILE A 208 0.69 -11.71 -15.82
C ILE A 208 -0.61 -10.95 -16.13
N ALA A 209 -0.51 -9.71 -16.61
CA ALA A 209 -1.65 -8.86 -16.89
C ALA A 209 -2.57 -9.45 -17.97
N GLY A 210 -2.00 -10.15 -18.97
CA GLY A 210 -2.75 -10.78 -20.06
C GLY A 210 -3.72 -11.87 -19.59
N THR A 211 -3.45 -12.54 -18.47
CA THR A 211 -4.34 -13.59 -17.95
C THR A 211 -5.64 -13.04 -17.35
N TRP A 212 -5.66 -11.77 -16.95
CA TRP A 212 -6.86 -11.17 -16.34
C TRP A 212 -8.05 -11.13 -17.30
N GLY A 213 -7.83 -10.80 -18.58
CA GLY A 213 -8.89 -10.72 -19.57
C GLY A 213 -9.62 -12.05 -19.82
N ALA A 214 -8.93 -13.18 -19.67
CA ALA A 214 -9.51 -14.50 -19.87
C ALA A 214 -10.20 -15.05 -18.62
N ARG A 215 -9.73 -14.66 -17.43
CA ARG A 215 -10.11 -15.33 -16.18
C ARG A 215 -10.96 -14.47 -15.24
N ALA A 216 -10.76 -13.15 -15.20
CA ALA A 216 -11.52 -12.30 -14.30
C ALA A 216 -13.01 -12.23 -14.75
N PRO A 217 -13.99 -12.55 -13.87
CA PRO A 217 -15.41 -12.43 -14.19
C PRO A 217 -15.84 -11.00 -14.55
N LEU A 218 -15.31 -10.02 -13.84
CA LEU A 218 -15.52 -8.61 -14.14
C LEU A 218 -14.42 -8.12 -15.09
N ASP A 219 -14.78 -7.23 -16.01
CA ASP A 219 -13.78 -6.61 -16.87
C ASP A 219 -12.79 -5.81 -16.04
N TRP A 220 -11.50 -6.11 -16.20
CA TRP A 220 -10.43 -5.49 -15.43
C TRP A 220 -9.66 -4.47 -16.27
N SER A 221 -9.65 -3.22 -15.82
CA SER A 221 -8.84 -2.18 -16.44
C SER A 221 -7.41 -2.20 -15.89
N LEU A 222 -6.43 -2.32 -16.76
CA LEU A 222 -5.02 -2.24 -16.40
C LEU A 222 -4.54 -0.81 -16.11
N THR A 223 -5.39 0.20 -16.29
CA THR A 223 -5.03 1.62 -16.15
C THR A 223 -5.91 2.38 -15.17
N ASP A 224 -7.00 1.77 -14.68
CA ASP A 224 -7.88 2.38 -13.69
C ASP A 224 -7.67 1.76 -12.30
N ALA A 225 -6.99 2.49 -11.43
CA ALA A 225 -6.78 2.10 -10.04
C ALA A 225 -7.91 2.58 -9.11
N THR A 226 -8.96 3.23 -9.62
CA THR A 226 -10.05 3.80 -8.80
C THR A 226 -10.73 2.76 -7.91
N PRO A 227 -11.09 1.54 -8.38
CA PRO A 227 -11.70 0.54 -7.50
C PRO A 227 -10.80 0.12 -6.33
N VAL A 228 -9.48 0.05 -6.55
CA VAL A 228 -8.50 -0.24 -5.50
C VAL A 228 -8.44 0.92 -4.49
N GLY A 229 -8.42 2.16 -5.00
CA GLY A 229 -8.48 3.38 -4.17
C GLY A 229 -9.72 3.43 -3.29
N GLN A 230 -10.88 3.11 -3.84
CA GLN A 230 -12.16 3.06 -3.12
C GLN A 230 -12.14 2.01 -2.00
N MET A 231 -11.63 0.81 -2.25
CA MET A 231 -11.50 -0.23 -1.23
C MET A 231 -10.51 0.17 -0.13
N CYS A 232 -9.39 0.77 -0.47
CA CYS A 232 -8.46 1.30 0.54
C CYS A 232 -9.14 2.36 1.42
N CYS A 233 -9.89 3.29 0.83
CA CYS A 233 -10.64 4.32 1.57
C CYS A 233 -11.75 3.73 2.44
N PHE A 234 -12.45 2.68 1.97
CA PHE A 234 -13.41 1.93 2.80
C PHE A 234 -12.71 1.33 4.04
N LEU A 235 -11.56 0.67 3.86
CA LEU A 235 -10.81 0.08 4.97
C LEU A 235 -10.20 1.13 5.93
N LEU A 236 -9.90 2.33 5.44
CA LEU A 236 -9.43 3.46 6.24
C LEU A 236 -10.58 4.16 7.00
N SER A 237 -11.83 3.92 6.62
CA SER A 237 -13.01 4.54 7.22
C SER A 237 -13.56 3.76 8.42
N ASP A 238 -14.44 4.40 9.16
CA ASP A 238 -15.16 3.79 10.29
C ASP A 238 -16.18 2.73 9.85
N TRP A 239 -16.53 2.68 8.56
CA TRP A 239 -17.43 1.63 8.03
C TRP A 239 -16.78 0.24 8.06
N ALA A 240 -15.44 0.16 8.14
CA ALA A 240 -14.73 -1.09 8.34
C ALA A 240 -14.31 -1.33 9.80
N SER A 241 -15.05 -0.77 10.78
CA SER A 241 -14.69 -0.75 12.21
C SER A 241 -14.40 -2.12 12.84
N MET A 242 -14.98 -3.20 12.30
CA MET A 242 -14.77 -4.58 12.78
C MET A 242 -13.98 -5.45 11.81
N THR A 243 -13.27 -4.83 10.84
CA THR A 243 -12.45 -5.55 9.85
C THR A 243 -10.97 -5.30 10.12
N THR A 244 -10.24 -6.33 10.54
CA THR A 244 -8.79 -6.27 10.80
C THR A 244 -8.13 -7.62 10.54
N GLY A 245 -6.88 -7.61 10.08
CA GLY A 245 -6.12 -8.81 9.74
C GLY A 245 -6.47 -9.44 8.39
N GLU A 246 -7.31 -8.77 7.61
CA GLU A 246 -7.85 -9.28 6.35
C GLU A 246 -6.99 -8.89 5.13
N MET A 247 -7.01 -9.76 4.12
CA MET A 247 -6.58 -9.47 2.77
C MET A 247 -7.81 -9.42 1.86
N ILE A 248 -8.14 -8.23 1.38
CA ILE A 248 -9.29 -8.02 0.50
C ILE A 248 -8.83 -7.96 -0.95
N HIS A 249 -9.41 -8.79 -1.81
CA HIS A 249 -9.12 -8.78 -3.24
C HIS A 249 -9.93 -7.71 -3.98
N VAL A 250 -9.22 -6.94 -4.79
CA VAL A 250 -9.79 -6.03 -5.79
C VAL A 250 -9.11 -6.34 -7.12
N ASP A 251 -9.59 -7.36 -7.80
CA ASP A 251 -8.94 -7.99 -8.95
C ASP A 251 -9.93 -8.47 -10.03
N GLY A 252 -11.16 -7.96 -10.00
CA GLY A 252 -12.21 -8.40 -10.90
C GLY A 252 -12.74 -9.81 -10.62
N GLY A 253 -12.40 -10.41 -9.48
CA GLY A 253 -12.77 -11.77 -9.10
C GLY A 253 -11.83 -12.86 -9.62
N TYR A 254 -10.68 -12.47 -10.20
CA TYR A 254 -9.67 -13.39 -10.74
C TYR A 254 -9.28 -14.50 -9.75
N HIS A 255 -9.03 -14.13 -8.48
CA HIS A 255 -8.58 -15.07 -7.44
C HIS A 255 -9.58 -16.20 -7.14
N ALA A 256 -10.88 -15.99 -7.41
CA ALA A 256 -11.95 -16.93 -7.09
C ALA A 256 -12.19 -17.98 -8.20
N ILE A 257 -11.57 -17.80 -9.36
CA ILE A 257 -11.84 -18.62 -10.56
C ILE A 257 -10.74 -19.67 -10.74
N GLY A 258 -11.13 -20.94 -10.86
CA GLY A 258 -10.21 -22.07 -10.99
C GLY A 258 -9.65 -22.31 -12.40
N ALA A 259 -10.31 -21.77 -13.43
CA ALA A 259 -9.92 -21.93 -14.84
C ALA A 259 -10.39 -20.73 -15.66
N ASP A 260 -9.89 -20.58 -16.89
CA ASP A 260 -10.34 -19.54 -17.81
C ASP A 260 -11.84 -19.69 -18.11
N THR A 261 -12.55 -18.57 -18.17
CA THR A 261 -14.01 -18.52 -18.38
C THR A 261 -14.40 -17.92 -19.73
N ARG A 262 -13.43 -17.44 -20.52
CA ARG A 262 -13.60 -16.79 -21.83
C ARG A 262 -12.62 -17.35 -22.85
#